data_adc09771528abd336c6b8e578fa72e48
#
_entry.id   adc09771528abd336c6b8e578fa72e48
#
_cell.length_a   1.000
_cell.length_b   1.000
_cell.length_c   1.000
_cell.angle_alpha   90.00
_cell.angle_beta   90.00
_cell.angle_gamma   90.00
#
_symmetry.space_group_name_H-M   'P 1'
#
loop_
_entity.id
_entity.type
_entity.pdbx_description
1 polymer ?
#
loop_
_entity_poly.entity_id
_entity_poly.type
_entity_poly.pdbx_seq_one_letter_code
_entity_poly.pdbx_strand_id
1 'polypeptide(L)'
;MREHYAETLKIFFSQKVSKYRNKLGVTQEEMADRLMMSCRSYSDLDNGVSCCGGLTLALFLTTICPEPAAFLEELKEAFDSCKVNTI
;
A
#
# COMPACT_ATOMS: atom_id res chain seq x y z
N MET A 1 5.95 12.20 15.00
CA MET A 1 5.79 10.75 15.23
C MET A 1 4.79 10.13 14.25
N ARG A 2 3.54 10.58 14.31
CA ARG A 2 2.50 10.05 13.42
C ARG A 2 2.84 10.23 11.94
N GLU A 3 3.43 11.37 11.60
CA GLU A 3 3.80 11.69 10.22
C GLU A 3 4.85 10.73 9.67
N HIS A 4 5.76 10.27 10.49
CA HIS A 4 6.78 9.30 10.07
C HIS A 4 6.14 7.96 9.70
N TYR A 5 5.17 7.52 10.50
CA TYR A 5 4.44 6.29 10.20
C TYR A 5 3.59 6.42 8.95
N ALA A 6 2.92 7.56 8.79
CA ALA A 6 2.11 7.80 7.60
C ALA A 6 2.97 7.82 6.34
N GLU A 7 4.13 8.46 6.40
CA GLU A 7 5.05 8.51 5.26
C GLU A 7 5.58 7.12 4.93
N THR A 8 5.95 6.35 5.96
CA THR A 8 6.42 4.98 5.77
C THR A 8 5.35 4.11 5.13
N LEU A 9 4.11 4.21 5.61
CA LEU A 9 3.01 3.45 5.04
C LEU A 9 2.76 3.84 3.58
N LYS A 10 2.81 5.13 3.27
CA LYS A 10 2.59 5.64 1.92
C LYS A 10 3.61 5.03 0.95
N ILE A 11 4.88 5.07 1.29
CA ILE A 11 5.95 4.54 0.46
C ILE A 11 5.84 3.02 0.35
N PHE A 12 5.65 2.36 1.48
CA PHE A 12 5.54 0.91 1.54
C PHE A 12 4.38 0.41 0.69
N PHE A 13 3.20 1.03 0.86
CA PHE A 13 2.01 0.61 0.13
C PHE A 13 2.14 0.83 -1.37
N SER A 14 2.73 1.97 -1.78
CA SER A 14 2.92 2.25 -3.20
C SER A 14 3.81 1.20 -3.86
N GLN A 15 4.86 0.78 -3.19
CA GLN A 15 5.75 -0.26 -3.69
C GLN A 15 5.04 -1.60 -3.81
N LYS A 16 4.25 -1.95 -2.81
CA LYS A 16 3.54 -3.23 -2.80
C LYS A 16 2.43 -3.28 -3.83
N VAL A 17 1.63 -2.22 -3.94
CA VAL A 17 0.52 -2.21 -4.90
C VAL A 17 1.04 -2.22 -6.34
N SER A 18 2.13 -1.50 -6.62
CA SER A 18 2.76 -1.52 -7.93
C SER A 18 3.31 -2.90 -8.26
N LYS A 19 3.97 -3.52 -7.29
CA LYS A 19 4.54 -4.86 -7.46
C LYS A 19 3.46 -5.87 -7.82
N TYR A 20 2.36 -5.88 -7.07
CA TYR A 20 1.29 -6.84 -7.33
C TYR A 20 0.55 -6.54 -8.62
N ARG A 21 0.37 -5.24 -8.96
CA ARG A 21 -0.23 -4.88 -10.24
C ARG A 21 0.60 -5.42 -11.40
N ASN A 22 1.91 -5.23 -11.35
CA ASN A 22 2.81 -5.73 -12.39
C ASN A 22 2.82 -7.25 -12.44
N LYS A 23 2.79 -7.89 -11.29
CA LYS A 23 2.78 -9.34 -11.19
C LYS A 23 1.50 -9.94 -11.78
N LEU A 24 0.36 -9.27 -11.58
CA LEU A 24 -0.91 -9.68 -12.15
C LEU A 24 -1.04 -9.33 -13.62
N GLY A 25 -0.20 -8.43 -14.12
CA GLY A 25 -0.25 -8.01 -15.51
C GLY A 25 -1.46 -7.16 -15.84
N VAL A 26 -2.00 -6.42 -14.87
CA VAL A 26 -3.19 -5.59 -15.07
C VAL A 26 -2.82 -4.11 -15.15
N THR A 27 -3.72 -3.33 -15.76
CA THR A 27 -3.54 -1.88 -15.89
C THR A 27 -3.88 -1.18 -14.60
N GLN A 28 -3.52 0.12 -14.51
CA GLN A 28 -3.92 0.94 -13.37
C GLN A 28 -5.44 1.03 -13.24
N GLU A 29 -6.14 1.13 -14.37
CA GLU A 29 -7.61 1.16 -14.38
C GLU A 29 -8.21 -0.11 -13.78
N GLU A 30 -7.68 -1.26 -14.19
CA GLU A 30 -8.17 -2.54 -13.68
C GLU A 30 -7.90 -2.68 -12.18
N MET A 31 -6.73 -2.23 -11.74
CA MET A 31 -6.41 -2.27 -10.32
C MET A 31 -7.30 -1.33 -9.51
N ALA A 32 -7.58 -0.14 -10.05
CA ALA A 32 -8.50 0.81 -9.43
C ALA A 32 -9.89 0.19 -9.26
N ASP A 33 -10.38 -0.51 -10.29
CA ASP A 33 -11.67 -1.17 -10.22
C ASP A 33 -11.69 -2.23 -9.13
N ARG A 34 -10.63 -3.00 -9.00
CA ARG A 34 -10.52 -4.04 -7.96
C ARG A 34 -10.54 -3.44 -6.56
N LEU A 35 -9.99 -2.24 -6.41
CA LEU A 35 -9.94 -1.54 -5.13
C LEU A 35 -11.13 -0.58 -4.95
N MET A 36 -12.08 -0.59 -5.88
CA MET A 36 -13.29 0.22 -5.84
C MET A 36 -13.00 1.71 -5.70
N MET A 37 -12.06 2.19 -6.48
CA MET A 37 -11.67 3.59 -6.45
C MET A 37 -11.47 4.13 -7.86
N SER A 38 -11.40 5.46 -8.00
CA SER A 38 -11.16 6.08 -9.29
C SER A 38 -9.74 5.80 -9.77
N CYS A 39 -9.54 5.82 -11.07
CA CYS A 39 -8.21 5.62 -11.66
C CYS A 39 -7.22 6.68 -11.16
N ARG A 40 -7.69 7.92 -11.00
CA ARG A 40 -6.85 9.00 -10.49
C ARG A 40 -6.41 8.76 -9.05
N SER A 41 -7.34 8.34 -8.20
CA SER A 41 -7.00 8.03 -6.81
C SER A 41 -6.02 6.88 -6.73
N TYR A 42 -6.22 5.86 -7.56
CA TYR A 42 -5.29 4.75 -7.60
C TYR A 42 -3.90 5.18 -8.08
N SER A 43 -3.86 6.02 -9.12
CA SER A 43 -2.60 6.52 -9.65
C SER A 43 -1.79 7.25 -8.56
N ASP A 44 -2.46 8.02 -7.71
CA ASP A 44 -1.80 8.71 -6.61
C ASP A 44 -1.22 7.71 -5.60
N LEU A 45 -1.92 6.61 -5.33
CA LEU A 45 -1.40 5.55 -4.46
C LEU A 45 -0.18 4.86 -5.09
N ASP A 46 -0.29 4.52 -6.36
CA ASP A 46 0.75 3.80 -7.10
C ASP A 46 2.03 4.62 -7.17
N ASN A 47 1.91 5.93 -7.30
CA ASN A 47 3.03 6.85 -7.42
C ASN A 47 3.54 7.38 -6.07
N GLY A 48 2.95 6.95 -4.96
CA GLY A 48 3.40 7.37 -3.65
C GLY A 48 3.03 8.80 -3.29
N VAL A 49 2.01 9.37 -3.95
CA VAL A 49 1.53 10.72 -3.69
C VAL A 49 0.55 10.75 -2.52
N SER A 50 -0.29 9.73 -2.42
CA SER A 50 -1.31 9.62 -1.36
C SER A 50 -1.10 8.38 -0.54
N CYS A 51 -1.50 8.44 0.72
CA CYS A 51 -1.52 7.27 1.59
C CYS A 51 -2.87 6.55 1.44
N CYS A 52 -2.85 5.23 1.60
CA CYS A 52 -4.09 4.44 1.54
C CYS A 52 -4.96 4.69 2.77
N GLY A 53 -6.27 4.71 2.55
CA GLY A 53 -7.22 4.69 3.65
C GLY A 53 -7.46 3.28 4.15
N GLY A 54 -8.18 3.15 5.26
CA GLY A 54 -8.45 1.85 5.86
C GLY A 54 -9.18 0.89 4.93
N LEU A 55 -10.18 1.38 4.21
CA LEU A 55 -10.94 0.54 3.29
C LEU A 55 -10.06 0.01 2.16
N THR A 56 -9.25 0.89 1.56
CA THR A 56 -8.35 0.50 0.47
C THR A 56 -7.36 -0.56 0.94
N LEU A 57 -6.78 -0.37 2.12
CA LEU A 57 -5.85 -1.34 2.69
C LEU A 57 -6.54 -2.67 2.94
N ALA A 58 -7.74 -2.66 3.50
CA ALA A 58 -8.49 -3.88 3.77
C ALA A 58 -8.84 -4.63 2.48
N LEU A 59 -9.30 -3.90 1.46
CA LEU A 59 -9.61 -4.51 0.16
C LEU A 59 -8.36 -5.10 -0.49
N PHE A 60 -7.23 -4.39 -0.40
CA PHE A 60 -5.98 -4.90 -0.94
C PHE A 60 -5.57 -6.20 -0.26
N LEU A 61 -5.62 -6.24 1.06
CA LEU A 61 -5.21 -7.42 1.82
C LEU A 61 -6.13 -8.62 1.61
N THR A 62 -7.41 -8.38 1.33
CA THR A 62 -8.39 -9.48 1.22
C THR A 62 -8.64 -9.93 -0.20
N THR A 63 -8.43 -9.07 -1.20
CA THR A 63 -8.78 -9.42 -2.58
C THR A 63 -7.60 -9.51 -3.53
N ILE A 64 -6.48 -8.87 -3.23
CA ILE A 64 -5.34 -8.81 -4.14
C ILE A 64 -4.12 -9.52 -3.58
N CYS A 65 -3.78 -9.25 -2.34
CA CYS A 65 -2.58 -9.79 -1.71
C CYS A 65 -2.76 -11.28 -1.41
N PRO A 66 -1.91 -12.17 -1.96
CA PRO A 66 -2.04 -13.61 -1.71
C PRO A 66 -1.57 -14.02 -0.32
N GLU A 67 -0.70 -13.22 0.31
CA GLU A 67 -0.16 -13.53 1.63
C GLU A 67 -0.24 -12.32 2.54
N PRO A 68 -1.45 -12.00 3.06
CA PRO A 68 -1.61 -10.82 3.91
C PRO A 68 -0.76 -10.86 5.19
N ALA A 69 -0.52 -12.04 5.73
CA ALA A 69 0.33 -12.16 6.92
C ALA A 69 1.76 -11.70 6.65
N ALA A 70 2.31 -12.08 5.50
CA ALA A 70 3.66 -11.65 5.11
C ALA A 70 3.71 -10.14 4.89
N PHE A 71 2.67 -9.60 4.26
CA PHE A 71 2.56 -8.14 4.06
C PHE A 71 2.59 -7.41 5.41
N LEU A 72 1.82 -7.89 6.37
CA LEU A 72 1.74 -7.26 7.69
C LEU A 72 3.04 -7.37 8.46
N GLU A 73 3.75 -8.48 8.33
CA GLU A 73 5.07 -8.63 8.96
C GLU A 73 6.09 -7.67 8.39
N GLU A 74 6.12 -7.52 7.07
CA GLU A 74 7.02 -6.58 6.42
C GLU A 74 6.68 -5.14 6.81
N LEU A 75 5.39 -4.81 6.91
CA LEU A 75 4.96 -3.49 7.34
C LEU A 75 5.37 -3.23 8.79
N LYS A 76 5.26 -4.25 9.64
CA LYS A 76 5.69 -4.14 11.03
C LYS A 76 7.18 -3.84 11.12
N GLU A 77 7.99 -4.52 10.31
CA GLU A 77 9.43 -4.25 10.27
C GLU A 77 9.74 -2.82 9.82
N ALA A 78 9.01 -2.34 8.81
CA ALA A 78 9.19 -0.98 8.35
C ALA A 78 8.84 0.04 9.44
N PHE A 79 7.77 -0.24 10.21
CA PHE A 79 7.37 0.62 11.33
C PHE A 79 8.36 0.54 12.48
N ASP A 80 8.94 -0.62 12.73
CA ASP A 80 9.95 -0.76 13.79
C ASP A 80 11.19 0.08 13.48
N SER A 81 11.54 0.22 12.19
CA SER A 81 12.60 1.12 11.78
C SER A 81 12.29 2.57 12.12
N CYS A 82 11.02 2.96 12.05
CA CYS A 82 10.59 4.30 12.45
C CYS A 82 10.81 4.54 13.95
N LYS A 83 10.53 3.53 14.76
CA LYS A 83 10.74 3.62 16.22
C LYS A 83 12.21 3.84 16.55
N VAL A 84 13.08 3.10 15.89
CA VAL A 84 14.52 3.20 16.11
C VAL A 84 15.00 4.61 15.81
N ASN A 85 14.45 5.22 14.77
CA ASN A 85 14.87 6.56 14.33
C ASN A 85 14.33 7.69 15.20
N THR A 86 13.43 7.41 16.12
CA THR A 86 12.83 8.44 16.97
C THR A 86 13.51 8.59 18.34
N ILE A 87 14.49 7.78 18.60
CA ILE A 87 15.29 7.87 19.83
C ILE A 87 16.45 8.87 19.68
#